data_0b0f620ecef9a53457ab1208a84e3e52
#
_entry.id   0b0f620ecef9a53457ab1208a84e3e52
#
_cell.length_a   1.000
_cell.length_b   1.000
_cell.length_c   1.000
_cell.angle_alpha   90.00
_cell.angle_beta   90.00
_cell.angle_gamma   90.00
#
_symmetry.space_group_name_H-M   'P 1'
#
loop_
_entity.id
_entity.type
_entity.pdbx_description
1 polymer ?
#
loop_
_entity_poly.entity_id
_entity_poly.type
_entity_poly.pdbx_seq_one_letter_code
_entity_poly.pdbx_strand_id
1 'polypeptide(L)'
;AADGYARATGKPGVVLVTSGPGATNAITGIATAFMDSIPMVVISGQVASHLIGTDAFQETDMIGISRPIVKHSFTVESAEKIPQIIKEAFYIATSGRPGPVVIDIPKDTTAPDKLFDFNPPESVEIRSYNPPIEPDPKQIERAVIEILKAKKPVIYAGGGAINSNASEELFELNQLLNFPVTN
;
A
#
# COMPACT_ATOMS: atom_id res chain seq x y z
N ALA A 1 -3.67 14.78 -4.30
CA ALA A 1 -4.78 14.29 -5.16
C ALA A 1 -4.99 12.77 -5.00
N ALA A 2 -3.97 11.93 -5.23
CA ALA A 2 -4.11 10.46 -5.14
C ALA A 2 -4.54 9.97 -3.75
N ASP A 3 -3.98 10.54 -2.68
CA ASP A 3 -4.38 10.26 -1.29
C ASP A 3 -5.86 10.61 -1.05
N GLY A 4 -6.30 11.81 -1.45
CA GLY A 4 -7.70 12.21 -1.35
C GLY A 4 -8.64 11.35 -2.19
N TYR A 5 -8.20 10.91 -3.37
CA TYR A 5 -8.94 9.96 -4.19
C TYR A 5 -9.13 8.61 -3.47
N ALA A 6 -8.06 8.07 -2.89
CA ALA A 6 -8.12 6.79 -2.21
C ALA A 6 -9.03 6.86 -0.96
N ARG A 7 -8.94 7.93 -0.18
CA ARG A 7 -9.82 8.16 0.98
C ARG A 7 -11.32 8.26 0.58
N ALA A 8 -11.60 8.97 -0.51
CA ALA A 8 -12.99 9.20 -0.94
C ALA A 8 -13.62 8.00 -1.62
N THR A 9 -12.83 7.13 -2.25
CA THR A 9 -13.36 6.04 -3.09
C THR A 9 -13.10 4.64 -2.56
N GLY A 10 -12.20 4.49 -1.59
CA GLY A 10 -11.71 3.18 -1.14
C GLY A 10 -10.82 2.46 -2.17
N LYS A 11 -10.52 3.10 -3.32
CA LYS A 11 -9.68 2.53 -4.39
C LYS A 11 -8.26 3.06 -4.30
N PRO A 12 -7.25 2.30 -4.75
CA PRO A 12 -5.87 2.78 -4.70
C PRO A 12 -5.65 4.02 -5.55
N GLY A 13 -5.01 5.03 -4.96
CA GLY A 13 -4.59 6.22 -5.68
C GLY A 13 -3.30 5.96 -6.46
N VAL A 14 -3.11 6.65 -7.60
CA VAL A 14 -1.90 6.55 -8.41
C VAL A 14 -1.21 7.90 -8.50
N VAL A 15 0.11 7.90 -8.29
CA VAL A 15 1.00 9.06 -8.44
C VAL A 15 2.03 8.75 -9.50
N LEU A 16 2.25 9.67 -10.42
CA LEU A 16 3.34 9.61 -11.39
C LEU A 16 4.18 10.88 -11.27
N VAL A 17 5.45 10.72 -10.97
CA VAL A 17 6.40 11.83 -10.80
C VAL A 17 7.71 11.57 -11.52
N THR A 18 8.42 12.64 -11.86
CA THR A 18 9.78 12.54 -12.40
C THR A 18 10.78 12.19 -11.29
N SER A 19 12.01 11.82 -11.68
CA SER A 19 13.13 11.59 -10.78
C SER A 19 13.52 12.83 -9.95
N GLY A 20 14.39 12.65 -8.98
CA GLY A 20 14.96 13.73 -8.18
C GLY A 20 13.88 14.53 -7.44
N PRO A 21 13.74 15.84 -7.72
CA PRO A 21 12.81 16.71 -6.97
C PRO A 21 11.34 16.29 -7.11
N GLY A 22 10.93 15.68 -8.22
CA GLY A 22 9.58 15.16 -8.38
C GLY A 22 9.30 14.02 -7.38
N ALA A 23 10.22 13.07 -7.29
CA ALA A 23 10.14 11.95 -6.37
C ALA A 23 10.20 12.41 -4.90
N THR A 24 11.17 13.26 -4.53
CA THR A 24 11.33 13.75 -3.16
C THR A 24 10.16 14.58 -2.67
N ASN A 25 9.52 15.36 -3.54
CA ASN A 25 8.32 16.13 -3.19
C ASN A 25 7.10 15.23 -2.89
N ALA A 26 7.09 13.98 -3.35
CA ALA A 26 6.02 13.03 -3.03
C ALA A 26 6.15 12.40 -1.64
N ILE A 27 7.32 12.47 -0.98
CA ILE A 27 7.64 11.75 0.26
C ILE A 27 6.66 12.07 1.39
N THR A 28 6.32 13.34 1.61
CA THR A 28 5.36 13.72 2.65
C THR A 28 3.99 13.05 2.41
N GLY A 29 3.50 13.05 1.18
CA GLY A 29 2.23 12.40 0.84
C GLY A 29 2.29 10.87 1.00
N ILE A 30 3.42 10.25 0.65
CA ILE A 30 3.67 8.82 0.85
C ILE A 30 3.67 8.47 2.34
N ALA A 31 4.37 9.26 3.17
CA ALA A 31 4.43 9.06 4.62
C ALA A 31 3.02 9.17 5.25
N THR A 32 2.24 10.16 4.85
CA THR A 32 0.85 10.34 5.31
C THR A 32 0.00 9.12 4.93
N ALA A 33 0.07 8.68 3.68
CA ALA A 33 -0.67 7.51 3.21
C ALA A 33 -0.27 6.22 3.97
N PHE A 34 1.02 6.06 4.29
CA PHE A 34 1.51 4.92 5.07
C PHE A 34 0.96 4.91 6.50
N MET A 35 1.03 6.03 7.18
CA MET A 35 0.55 6.15 8.57
C MET A 35 -0.96 5.90 8.67
N ASP A 36 -1.74 6.39 7.71
CA ASP A 36 -3.20 6.28 7.69
C ASP A 36 -3.71 5.02 6.98
N SER A 37 -2.81 4.12 6.53
CA SER A 37 -3.18 2.89 5.83
C SER A 37 -3.96 3.14 4.51
N ILE A 38 -3.55 4.15 3.76
CA ILE A 38 -4.18 4.53 2.49
C ILE A 38 -3.48 3.81 1.33
N PRO A 39 -4.21 3.02 0.51
CA PRO A 39 -3.61 2.32 -0.62
C PRO A 39 -3.17 3.31 -1.70
N MET A 40 -1.91 3.23 -2.11
CA MET A 40 -1.34 4.12 -3.11
C MET A 40 -0.25 3.40 -3.91
N VAL A 41 -0.22 3.60 -5.22
CA VAL A 41 0.88 3.19 -6.08
C VAL A 41 1.58 4.45 -6.60
N VAL A 42 2.85 4.58 -6.27
CA VAL A 42 3.68 5.72 -6.67
C VAL A 42 4.68 5.25 -7.72
N ILE A 43 4.58 5.81 -8.91
CA ILE A 43 5.49 5.56 -10.02
C ILE A 43 6.45 6.74 -10.10
N SER A 44 7.71 6.48 -9.83
CA SER A 44 8.79 7.46 -9.90
C SER A 44 9.67 7.18 -11.13
N GLY A 45 9.96 8.20 -11.89
CA GLY A 45 11.05 8.10 -12.86
C GLY A 45 12.41 8.04 -12.14
N GLN A 46 13.40 7.42 -12.79
CA GLN A 46 14.79 7.39 -12.32
C GLN A 46 15.73 7.73 -13.48
N VAL A 47 16.95 8.14 -13.17
CA VAL A 47 18.02 8.28 -14.17
C VAL A 47 18.26 6.95 -14.86
N ALA A 48 18.96 6.95 -15.99
CA ALA A 48 19.28 5.71 -16.69
C ALA A 48 20.07 4.75 -15.76
N SER A 49 19.83 3.46 -15.89
CA SER A 49 20.36 2.43 -14.97
C SER A 49 21.88 2.52 -14.73
N HIS A 50 22.66 2.86 -15.77
CA HIS A 50 24.11 3.01 -15.68
C HIS A 50 24.58 4.28 -14.96
N LEU A 51 23.67 5.22 -14.68
CA LEU A 51 23.95 6.47 -13.97
C LEU A 51 23.56 6.40 -12.48
N ILE A 52 22.83 5.37 -12.07
CA ILE A 52 22.43 5.21 -10.67
C ILE A 52 23.67 5.04 -9.78
N GLY A 53 23.78 5.88 -8.75
CA GLY A 53 24.92 5.89 -7.83
C GLY A 53 26.11 6.76 -8.31
N THR A 54 25.91 7.61 -9.33
CA THR A 54 26.95 8.49 -9.86
C THR A 54 26.75 9.97 -9.55
N ASP A 55 25.76 10.30 -8.71
CA ASP A 55 25.33 11.68 -8.43
C ASP A 55 24.89 12.43 -9.70
N ALA A 56 24.20 11.73 -10.61
CA ALA A 56 23.72 12.29 -11.85
C ALA A 56 22.66 13.37 -11.61
N PHE A 57 22.49 14.28 -12.59
CA PHE A 57 21.47 15.34 -12.50
C PHE A 57 20.08 14.77 -12.26
N GLN A 58 19.40 15.24 -11.21
CA GLN A 58 18.10 14.76 -10.74
C GLN A 58 18.07 13.27 -10.33
N GLU A 59 19.19 12.69 -9.99
CA GLU A 59 19.23 11.39 -9.33
C GLU A 59 18.75 11.52 -7.88
N THR A 60 18.03 10.52 -7.41
CA THR A 60 17.63 10.37 -5.99
C THR A 60 17.43 8.90 -5.70
N ASP A 61 17.98 8.44 -4.57
CA ASP A 61 17.67 7.09 -4.06
C ASP A 61 16.24 7.04 -3.51
N MET A 62 15.27 6.98 -4.41
CA MET A 62 13.85 6.94 -4.05
C MET A 62 13.50 5.70 -3.24
N ILE A 63 14.15 4.57 -3.50
CA ILE A 63 13.97 3.33 -2.75
C ILE A 63 14.45 3.49 -1.30
N GLY A 64 15.65 4.03 -1.12
CA GLY A 64 16.23 4.25 0.22
C GLY A 64 15.41 5.23 1.06
N ILE A 65 15.02 6.35 0.47
CA ILE A 65 14.23 7.38 1.17
C ILE A 65 12.83 6.86 1.54
N SER A 66 12.16 6.13 0.65
CA SER A 66 10.79 5.66 0.86
C SER A 66 10.69 4.39 1.71
N ARG A 67 11.75 3.61 1.85
CA ARG A 67 11.76 2.31 2.54
C ARG A 67 11.02 2.27 3.90
N PRO A 68 11.20 3.23 4.81
CA PRO A 68 10.52 3.21 6.12
C PRO A 68 9.05 3.60 6.06
N ILE A 69 8.54 4.11 4.95
CA ILE A 69 7.21 4.68 4.79
C ILE A 69 6.41 4.05 3.64
N VAL A 70 6.78 2.85 3.20
CA VAL A 70 6.06 2.09 2.18
C VAL A 70 5.92 0.63 2.58
N LYS A 71 4.95 -0.05 2.02
CA LYS A 71 4.80 -1.49 2.21
C LYS A 71 5.85 -2.28 1.42
N HIS A 72 6.14 -1.80 0.22
CA HIS A 72 7.15 -2.37 -0.67
C HIS A 72 7.63 -1.35 -1.68
N SER A 73 8.80 -1.61 -2.25
CA SER A 73 9.34 -0.81 -3.34
C SER A 73 9.99 -1.72 -4.39
N PHE A 74 9.83 -1.34 -5.65
CA PHE A 74 10.38 -2.03 -6.81
C PHE A 74 11.31 -1.10 -7.59
N THR A 75 12.44 -1.61 -8.05
CA THR A 75 13.19 -1.01 -9.15
C THR A 75 12.95 -1.83 -10.41
N VAL A 76 12.53 -1.19 -11.49
CA VAL A 76 12.26 -1.87 -12.75
C VAL A 76 13.56 -2.12 -13.49
N GLU A 77 13.90 -3.39 -13.69
CA GLU A 77 15.13 -3.80 -14.37
C GLU A 77 14.98 -3.87 -15.90
N SER A 78 13.76 -4.15 -16.40
CA SER A 78 13.48 -4.22 -17.83
C SER A 78 12.02 -3.93 -18.14
N ALA A 79 11.71 -3.54 -19.39
CA ALA A 79 10.35 -3.22 -19.82
C ALA A 79 9.38 -4.40 -19.67
N GLU A 80 9.84 -5.61 -19.93
CA GLU A 80 9.04 -6.84 -19.86
C GLU A 80 8.50 -7.11 -18.45
N LYS A 81 9.19 -6.63 -17.41
CA LYS A 81 8.77 -6.81 -16.01
C LYS A 81 7.73 -5.78 -15.56
N ILE A 82 7.53 -4.69 -16.30
CA ILE A 82 6.60 -3.63 -15.91
C ILE A 82 5.18 -4.16 -15.66
N PRO A 83 4.56 -4.97 -16.53
CA PRO A 83 3.20 -5.45 -16.31
C PRO A 83 3.04 -6.26 -15.02
N GLN A 84 4.02 -7.12 -14.73
CA GLN A 84 4.03 -7.91 -13.49
C GLN A 84 4.19 -7.01 -12.27
N ILE A 85 5.20 -6.13 -12.26
CA ILE A 85 5.49 -5.22 -11.15
C ILE A 85 4.28 -4.33 -10.84
N ILE A 86 3.61 -3.79 -11.86
CA ILE A 86 2.41 -2.98 -11.68
C ILE A 86 1.31 -3.80 -10.99
N LYS A 87 1.04 -5.03 -11.43
CA LYS A 87 0.03 -5.89 -10.79
C LYS A 87 0.38 -6.23 -9.34
N GLU A 88 1.63 -6.58 -9.07
CA GLU A 88 2.13 -6.86 -7.73
C GLU A 88 2.02 -5.62 -6.82
N ALA A 89 2.36 -4.43 -7.33
CA ALA A 89 2.27 -3.19 -6.59
C ALA A 89 0.83 -2.87 -6.17
N PHE A 90 -0.14 -3.01 -7.06
CA PHE A 90 -1.56 -2.84 -6.73
C PHE A 90 -2.04 -3.89 -5.71
N TYR A 91 -1.66 -5.14 -5.89
CA TYR A 91 -2.00 -6.21 -4.95
C TYR A 91 -1.43 -5.94 -3.54
N ILE A 92 -0.14 -5.58 -3.43
CA ILE A 92 0.47 -5.27 -2.14
C ILE A 92 -0.16 -4.02 -1.52
N ALA A 93 -0.43 -2.99 -2.32
CA ALA A 93 -1.01 -1.74 -1.82
C ALA A 93 -2.39 -1.94 -1.19
N THR A 94 -3.19 -2.87 -1.72
CA THR A 94 -4.60 -3.05 -1.35
C THR A 94 -4.87 -4.24 -0.41
N SER A 95 -3.94 -5.19 -0.27
CA SER A 95 -4.12 -6.40 0.53
C SER A 95 -3.53 -6.26 1.95
N GLY A 96 -4.03 -7.04 2.90
CA GLY A 96 -3.65 -6.92 4.31
C GLY A 96 -3.94 -5.51 4.85
N ARG A 97 -3.02 -4.92 5.62
CA ARG A 97 -3.10 -3.49 5.95
C ARG A 97 -2.78 -2.68 4.70
N PRO A 98 -3.71 -1.88 4.14
CA PRO A 98 -3.42 -1.07 2.96
C PRO A 98 -2.28 -0.07 3.19
N GLY A 99 -1.65 0.37 2.10
CA GLY A 99 -0.58 1.35 2.20
C GLY A 99 0.14 1.59 0.87
N PRO A 100 1.07 2.54 0.82
CA PRO A 100 1.77 2.91 -0.39
C PRO A 100 2.80 1.86 -0.83
N VAL A 101 2.97 1.74 -2.14
CA VAL A 101 4.02 0.97 -2.82
C VAL A 101 4.69 1.90 -3.82
N VAL A 102 6.01 1.87 -3.89
CA VAL A 102 6.81 2.67 -4.83
C VAL A 102 7.35 1.78 -5.95
N ILE A 103 7.28 2.29 -7.17
CA ILE A 103 7.89 1.70 -8.36
C ILE A 103 8.84 2.73 -8.96
N ASP A 104 10.12 2.45 -8.94
CA ASP A 104 11.17 3.31 -9.47
C ASP A 104 11.58 2.80 -10.86
N ILE A 105 11.39 3.64 -11.90
CA ILE A 105 11.53 3.23 -13.30
C ILE A 105 12.71 3.97 -13.94
N PRO A 106 13.84 3.29 -14.17
CA PRO A 106 14.97 3.86 -14.90
C PRO A 106 14.58 4.27 -16.32
N LYS A 107 15.06 5.42 -16.79
CA LYS A 107 14.73 6.02 -18.08
C LYS A 107 14.99 5.07 -19.26
N ASP A 108 16.05 4.28 -19.21
CA ASP A 108 16.44 3.36 -20.27
C ASP A 108 15.55 2.12 -20.38
N THR A 109 14.79 1.77 -19.32
CA THR A 109 13.83 0.65 -19.37
C THR A 109 12.58 0.98 -20.18
N THR A 110 12.27 2.28 -20.35
CA THR A 110 11.11 2.75 -21.12
C THR A 110 11.53 3.51 -22.41
N ALA A 111 12.74 3.28 -22.90
CA ALA A 111 13.22 3.89 -24.12
C ALA A 111 12.36 3.45 -25.33
N PRO A 112 12.11 4.34 -26.33
CA PRO A 112 11.21 4.07 -27.44
C PRO A 112 11.60 2.88 -28.32
N ASP A 113 12.86 2.49 -28.30
CA ASP A 113 13.41 1.32 -29.01
C ASP A 113 13.22 0.00 -28.24
N LYS A 114 12.76 0.05 -27.03
CA LYS A 114 12.47 -1.14 -26.20
C LYS A 114 11.07 -1.66 -26.48
N LEU A 115 10.99 -2.60 -27.40
CA LEU A 115 9.75 -3.30 -27.73
C LEU A 115 9.67 -4.61 -26.95
N PHE A 116 8.49 -4.94 -26.43
CA PHE A 116 8.22 -6.22 -25.78
C PHE A 116 6.77 -6.64 -25.98
N ASP A 117 6.50 -7.91 -25.84
CA ASP A 117 5.15 -8.43 -25.88
C ASP A 117 4.43 -8.15 -24.56
N PHE A 118 3.36 -7.35 -24.64
CA PHE A 118 2.56 -7.01 -23.47
C PHE A 118 1.70 -8.19 -23.03
N ASN A 119 2.17 -8.91 -22.02
CA ASN A 119 1.48 -10.07 -21.46
C ASN A 119 1.40 -9.94 -19.92
N PRO A 120 0.44 -9.19 -19.39
CA PRO A 120 0.27 -9.06 -17.94
C PRO A 120 -0.17 -10.39 -17.33
N PRO A 121 0.36 -10.76 -16.15
CA PRO A 121 -0.03 -12.01 -15.50
C PRO A 121 -1.53 -11.99 -15.13
N GLU A 122 -2.21 -13.14 -15.21
CA GLU A 122 -3.63 -13.24 -14.83
C GLU A 122 -3.84 -13.08 -13.32
N SER A 123 -2.97 -13.67 -12.50
CA SER A 123 -2.99 -13.60 -11.05
C SER A 123 -1.65 -13.12 -10.48
N VAL A 124 -1.65 -12.72 -9.24
CA VAL A 124 -0.44 -12.33 -8.49
C VAL A 124 -0.16 -13.39 -7.43
N GLU A 125 1.03 -13.98 -7.50
CA GLU A 125 1.54 -14.90 -6.50
C GLU A 125 2.89 -14.41 -5.99
N ILE A 126 2.93 -13.98 -4.73
CA ILE A 126 4.16 -13.51 -4.08
C ILE A 126 4.50 -14.47 -2.95
N ARG A 127 5.57 -15.26 -3.13
CA ARG A 127 5.98 -16.31 -2.20
C ARG A 127 6.08 -15.86 -0.72
N SER A 128 6.52 -14.65 -0.49
CA SER A 128 6.77 -14.10 0.85
C SER A 128 5.65 -13.19 1.36
N TYR A 129 4.55 -13.02 0.61
CA TYR A 129 3.49 -12.11 0.97
C TYR A 129 2.12 -12.76 0.80
N ASN A 130 1.63 -13.36 1.87
CA ASN A 130 0.34 -14.05 1.93
C ASN A 130 -0.43 -13.54 3.16
N PRO A 131 -1.06 -12.35 3.09
CA PRO A 131 -1.83 -11.84 4.20
C PRO A 131 -3.02 -12.76 4.49
N PRO A 132 -3.29 -13.10 5.77
CA PRO A 132 -4.44 -13.93 6.12
C PRO A 132 -5.74 -13.20 5.77
N ILE A 133 -6.65 -13.91 5.10
CA ILE A 133 -7.97 -13.39 4.71
C ILE A 133 -9.02 -13.85 5.72
N GLU A 134 -8.88 -15.07 6.26
CA GLU A 134 -9.82 -15.65 7.20
C GLU A 134 -9.28 -15.61 8.62
N PRO A 135 -10.11 -15.24 9.60
CA PRO A 135 -9.74 -15.27 11.01
C PRO A 135 -9.71 -16.70 11.55
N ASP A 136 -8.91 -16.93 12.59
CA ASP A 136 -8.92 -18.21 13.33
C ASP A 136 -10.14 -18.26 14.27
N PRO A 137 -11.10 -19.19 14.06
CA PRO A 137 -12.30 -19.32 14.88
C PRO A 137 -12.00 -19.49 16.37
N LYS A 138 -10.92 -20.20 16.74
CA LYS A 138 -10.54 -20.42 18.15
C LYS A 138 -10.06 -19.13 18.81
N GLN A 139 -9.41 -18.25 18.05
CA GLN A 139 -8.99 -16.94 18.57
C GLN A 139 -10.18 -16.01 18.76
N ILE A 140 -11.17 -16.08 17.85
CA ILE A 140 -12.44 -15.34 18.00
C ILE A 140 -13.17 -15.80 19.27
N GLU A 141 -13.32 -17.12 19.48
CA GLU A 141 -13.97 -17.67 20.68
C GLU A 141 -13.28 -17.19 21.96
N ARG A 142 -11.96 -17.22 22.01
CA ARG A 142 -11.18 -16.69 23.15
C ARG A 142 -11.43 -15.21 23.37
N ALA A 143 -11.45 -14.41 22.30
CA ALA A 143 -11.73 -12.98 22.39
C ALA A 143 -13.13 -12.71 22.96
N VAL A 144 -14.14 -13.44 22.49
CA VAL A 144 -15.52 -13.35 23.01
C VAL A 144 -15.58 -13.68 24.51
N ILE A 145 -14.90 -14.76 24.95
CA ILE A 145 -14.86 -15.13 26.37
C ILE A 145 -14.25 -13.98 27.21
N GLU A 146 -13.17 -13.36 26.76
CA GLU A 146 -12.55 -12.26 27.50
C GLU A 146 -13.41 -10.98 27.49
N ILE A 147 -14.08 -10.69 26.39
CA ILE A 147 -15.05 -9.58 26.28
C ILE A 147 -16.18 -9.75 27.31
N LEU A 148 -16.75 -10.96 27.41
CA LEU A 148 -17.84 -11.27 28.34
C LEU A 148 -17.43 -11.22 29.81
N LYS A 149 -16.16 -11.42 30.13
CA LYS A 149 -15.62 -11.29 31.51
C LYS A 149 -15.35 -9.86 31.92
N ALA A 150 -15.30 -8.93 30.98
CA ALA A 150 -14.90 -7.55 31.24
C ALA A 150 -15.91 -6.82 32.15
N LYS A 151 -15.44 -6.15 33.19
CA LYS A 151 -16.28 -5.40 34.15
C LYS A 151 -16.58 -3.98 33.72
N LYS A 152 -15.68 -3.36 32.98
CA LYS A 152 -15.80 -1.97 32.48
C LYS A 152 -15.23 -1.89 31.06
N PRO A 153 -15.86 -2.56 30.10
CA PRO A 153 -15.36 -2.60 28.74
C PRO A 153 -15.62 -1.28 28.02
N VAL A 154 -14.73 -0.95 27.10
CA VAL A 154 -14.86 0.14 26.14
C VAL A 154 -14.42 -0.39 24.79
N ILE A 155 -15.16 -0.15 23.73
CA ILE A 155 -14.74 -0.43 22.38
C ILE A 155 -13.99 0.79 21.84
N TYR A 156 -12.72 0.59 21.49
CA TYR A 156 -11.90 1.59 20.81
C TYR A 156 -11.77 1.19 19.34
N ALA A 157 -12.53 1.86 18.46
CA ALA A 157 -12.59 1.56 17.02
C ALA A 157 -11.71 2.53 16.25
N GLY A 158 -10.75 1.99 15.48
CA GLY A 158 -9.89 2.79 14.61
C GLY A 158 -10.31 2.75 13.14
N GLY A 159 -9.54 3.41 12.28
CA GLY A 159 -9.78 3.47 10.83
C GLY A 159 -9.87 2.11 10.13
N GLY A 160 -9.31 1.06 10.73
CA GLY A 160 -9.42 -0.30 10.21
C GLY A 160 -10.86 -0.82 10.14
N ALA A 161 -11.72 -0.45 11.09
CA ALA A 161 -13.14 -0.80 11.06
C ALA A 161 -13.87 -0.15 9.87
N ILE A 162 -13.51 1.10 9.54
CA ILE A 162 -14.06 1.81 8.39
C ILE A 162 -13.52 1.22 7.09
N ASN A 163 -12.21 1.02 7.00
CA ASN A 163 -11.55 0.52 5.79
C ASN A 163 -11.95 -0.92 5.43
N SER A 164 -12.34 -1.73 6.42
CA SER A 164 -12.85 -3.09 6.23
C SER A 164 -14.37 -3.14 6.01
N ASN A 165 -15.03 -1.98 6.00
CA ASN A 165 -16.49 -1.87 5.88
C ASN A 165 -17.27 -2.57 7.01
N ALA A 166 -16.67 -2.66 8.22
CA ALA A 166 -17.22 -3.38 9.38
C ALA A 166 -18.03 -2.47 10.32
N SER A 167 -18.54 -1.34 9.84
CA SER A 167 -19.28 -0.38 10.67
C SER A 167 -20.64 -0.93 11.13
N GLU A 168 -21.32 -1.71 10.30
CA GLU A 168 -22.60 -2.32 10.63
C GLU A 168 -22.42 -3.41 11.69
N GLU A 169 -21.45 -4.30 11.52
CA GLU A 169 -21.12 -5.36 12.48
C GLU A 169 -20.68 -4.78 13.84
N LEU A 170 -19.93 -3.68 13.81
CA LEU A 170 -19.54 -2.97 15.03
C LEU A 170 -20.79 -2.37 15.73
N PHE A 171 -21.72 -1.83 14.98
CA PHE A 171 -22.98 -1.30 15.51
C PHE A 171 -23.83 -2.43 16.13
N GLU A 172 -23.97 -3.57 15.44
CA GLU A 172 -24.68 -4.74 15.95
C GLU A 172 -24.04 -5.27 17.25
N LEU A 173 -22.72 -5.40 17.27
CA LEU A 173 -21.97 -5.80 18.47
C LEU A 173 -22.22 -4.83 19.64
N ASN A 174 -22.24 -3.53 19.35
CA ASN A 174 -22.55 -2.53 20.38
C ASN A 174 -23.97 -2.64 20.89
N GLN A 175 -24.94 -2.91 20.04
CA GLN A 175 -26.33 -3.13 20.46
C GLN A 175 -26.47 -4.36 21.36
N LEU A 176 -25.74 -5.42 21.07
CA LEU A 176 -25.77 -6.66 21.87
C LEU A 176 -25.10 -6.48 23.23
N LEU A 177 -23.99 -5.77 23.30
CA LEU A 177 -23.15 -5.67 24.50
C LEU A 177 -23.41 -4.42 25.32
N ASN A 178 -24.00 -3.38 24.73
CA ASN A 178 -24.22 -2.06 25.31
C ASN A 178 -22.93 -1.45 25.90
N PHE A 179 -21.82 -1.57 25.17
CA PHE A 179 -20.53 -1.04 25.57
C PHE A 179 -20.31 0.37 25.00
N PRO A 180 -19.68 1.30 25.73
CA PRO A 180 -19.31 2.58 25.15
C PRO A 180 -18.33 2.36 23.99
N VAL A 181 -18.54 3.11 22.90
CA VAL A 181 -17.65 3.10 21.72
C VAL A 181 -16.99 4.44 21.58
N THR A 182 -15.68 4.45 21.29
CA THR A 182 -14.88 5.66 21.00
C THR A 182 -13.91 5.39 19.87
N ASN A 183 -13.42 6.43 19.21
CA ASN A 183 -12.40 6.41 18.15
C ASN A 183 -11.27 7.41 18.46
#